data_b5e1371ee8a13a205fd3eac300b59430
#
_entry.id   b5e1371ee8a13a205fd3eac300b59430
#
_cell.length_a   1.000
_cell.length_b   1.000
_cell.length_c   1.000
_cell.angle_alpha   90.00
_cell.angle_beta   90.00
_cell.angle_gamma   90.00
#
_symmetry.space_group_name_H-M   'P 1'
#
loop_
_entity.id
_entity.type
_entity.pdbx_description
1 polymer ?
#
loop_
_entity_poly.entity_id
_entity_poly.type
_entity_poly.pdbx_seq_one_letter_code
_entity_poly.pdbx_strand_id
1 'polypeptide(L)'
;MVLNYIWIGFIIIAFVIALAKLVFLGDVTVFPALIDSTFASSKTAFEISLGLTGVLSLWLGIMKIGERGGVVNVLARALSPVFTRLFPDIPKGHPVTGAIFMNIAANMLGLDNAATPLGLKAMEQLQTLNPNKETATNPMIMFLVLNTSGLTLIPISIMVYRAQLGAAQPTDVFIPILLATFFSTVAGIIITSIYQRINLLNRTMLLTLGGMALVVGAIIWGFGQLDKDQMNIVSTSVANILLMTIIVAFVLAGMKHRINVYDAFVEGAKEGFTTAVRIIPYLVAILVAIGLFRASGAMDMLINGVAALVKSLGGNSDFVGALPTALMKPLSGSGARGMMVDAMTTYGADSFVGRLSCIFQGSTDTTFYILAVYFGSVGIRNMRHAVPCGLLADLAGVIAAIGIAYLFF
;
A
#
# COMPACT_ATOMS: atom_id res chain seq x y z
N MET A 1 8.25 -9.18 -13.96
CA MET A 1 8.23 -8.99 -15.44
C MET A 1 7.56 -7.66 -15.84
N VAL A 2 6.37 -7.30 -15.34
CA VAL A 2 5.65 -6.07 -15.74
C VAL A 2 6.47 -4.80 -15.47
N LEU A 3 7.04 -4.65 -14.28
CA LEU A 3 7.89 -3.49 -13.94
C LEU A 3 9.05 -3.30 -14.92
N ASN A 4 9.65 -4.39 -15.42
CA ASN A 4 10.74 -4.32 -16.40
C ASN A 4 10.29 -3.62 -17.70
N TYR A 5 9.12 -3.98 -18.22
CA TYR A 5 8.58 -3.34 -19.43
C TYR A 5 8.21 -1.87 -19.22
N ILE A 6 7.66 -1.53 -18.05
CA ILE A 6 7.33 -0.16 -17.69
C ILE A 6 8.62 0.68 -17.58
N TRP A 7 9.63 0.16 -16.88
CA TRP A 7 10.93 0.82 -16.72
C TRP A 7 11.62 1.06 -18.06
N ILE A 8 11.67 0.05 -18.92
CA ILE A 8 12.18 0.17 -20.29
C ILE A 8 11.35 1.18 -21.08
N GLY A 9 10.03 1.12 -20.97
CA GLY A 9 9.10 2.03 -21.65
C GLY A 9 9.34 3.49 -21.28
N PHE A 10 9.52 3.80 -20.01
CA PHE A 10 9.82 5.16 -19.58
C PHE A 10 11.08 5.73 -20.21
N ILE A 11 12.16 4.94 -20.26
CA ILE A 11 13.43 5.36 -20.84
C ILE A 11 13.31 5.54 -22.37
N ILE A 12 12.71 4.55 -23.05
CA ILE A 12 12.59 4.60 -24.53
C ILE A 12 11.66 5.75 -24.96
N ILE A 13 10.50 5.90 -24.31
CA ILE A 13 9.55 6.97 -24.64
C ILE A 13 10.18 8.34 -24.36
N ALA A 14 10.89 8.49 -23.23
CA ALA A 14 11.62 9.73 -22.92
C ALA A 14 12.63 10.08 -24.03
N PHE A 15 13.40 9.11 -24.48
CA PHE A 15 14.37 9.30 -25.56
C PHE A 15 13.70 9.67 -26.89
N VAL A 16 12.62 8.96 -27.27
CA VAL A 16 11.89 9.22 -28.52
C VAL A 16 11.28 10.62 -28.53
N ILE A 17 10.66 11.04 -27.41
CA ILE A 17 10.09 12.39 -27.29
C ILE A 17 11.19 13.45 -27.33
N ALA A 18 12.32 13.23 -26.65
CA ALA A 18 13.45 14.13 -26.68
C ALA A 18 14.02 14.28 -28.09
N LEU A 19 14.15 13.16 -28.81
CA LEU A 19 14.60 13.18 -30.22
C LEU A 19 13.61 13.95 -31.12
N ALA A 20 12.30 13.72 -30.91
CA ALA A 20 11.27 14.45 -31.65
C ALA A 20 11.35 15.98 -31.37
N LYS A 21 11.51 16.38 -30.11
CA LYS A 21 11.69 17.79 -29.73
C LYS A 21 12.94 18.41 -30.37
N LEU A 22 14.06 17.68 -30.38
CA LEU A 22 15.29 18.15 -31.00
C LEU A 22 15.10 18.34 -32.51
N VAL A 23 14.53 17.33 -33.22
CA VAL A 23 14.44 17.32 -34.69
C VAL A 23 13.35 18.27 -35.21
N PHE A 24 12.16 18.26 -34.57
CA PHE A 24 11.00 19.00 -35.09
C PHE A 24 10.83 20.39 -34.46
N LEU A 25 11.30 20.60 -33.22
CA LEU A 25 11.17 21.86 -32.50
C LEU A 25 12.52 22.61 -32.34
N GLY A 26 13.64 21.97 -32.72
CA GLY A 26 14.98 22.55 -32.56
C GLY A 26 15.41 22.70 -31.09
N ASP A 27 14.79 21.96 -30.17
CA ASP A 27 15.09 22.06 -28.73
C ASP A 27 16.40 21.34 -28.41
N VAL A 28 17.49 22.09 -28.43
CA VAL A 28 18.84 21.59 -28.11
C VAL A 28 19.05 21.39 -26.60
N THR A 29 18.13 21.88 -25.76
CA THR A 29 18.26 21.82 -24.29
C THR A 29 17.70 20.53 -23.71
N VAL A 30 16.90 19.77 -24.46
CA VAL A 30 16.21 18.59 -23.96
C VAL A 30 17.17 17.46 -23.54
N PHE A 31 18.23 17.18 -24.30
CA PHE A 31 19.20 16.13 -23.94
C PHE A 31 20.06 16.49 -22.71
N PRO A 32 20.64 17.71 -22.61
CA PRO A 32 21.21 18.17 -21.35
C PRO A 32 20.28 18.01 -20.16
N ALA A 33 19.01 18.43 -20.27
CA ALA A 33 18.03 18.30 -19.18
C ALA A 33 17.75 16.81 -18.80
N LEU A 34 17.73 15.90 -19.77
CA LEU A 34 17.61 14.47 -19.50
C LEU A 34 18.80 13.93 -18.69
N ILE A 35 20.01 14.28 -19.09
CA ILE A 35 21.23 13.84 -18.39
C ILE A 35 21.30 14.44 -16.98
N ASP A 36 21.04 15.73 -16.82
CA ASP A 36 20.98 16.39 -15.51
C ASP A 36 19.93 15.73 -14.60
N SER A 37 18.77 15.36 -15.17
CA SER A 37 17.71 14.64 -14.45
C SER A 37 18.19 13.27 -13.94
N THR A 38 19.05 12.54 -14.69
CA THR A 38 19.58 11.24 -14.22
C THR A 38 20.44 11.41 -12.97
N PHE A 39 21.34 12.39 -12.98
CA PHE A 39 22.20 12.67 -11.83
C PHE A 39 21.41 13.19 -10.63
N ALA A 40 20.49 14.14 -10.84
CA ALA A 40 19.64 14.67 -9.80
C ALA A 40 18.77 13.57 -9.16
N SER A 41 18.11 12.75 -9.97
CA SER A 41 17.28 11.65 -9.49
C SER A 41 18.07 10.58 -8.74
N SER A 42 19.28 10.25 -9.20
CA SER A 42 20.17 9.31 -8.50
C SER A 42 20.59 9.82 -7.13
N LYS A 43 20.96 11.11 -7.05
CA LYS A 43 21.33 11.78 -5.80
C LYS A 43 20.14 11.79 -4.83
N THR A 44 18.98 12.23 -5.29
CA THR A 44 17.73 12.26 -4.51
C THR A 44 17.36 10.87 -3.98
N ALA A 45 17.44 9.82 -4.81
CA ALA A 45 17.16 8.46 -4.40
C ALA A 45 18.07 7.98 -3.26
N PHE A 46 19.35 8.30 -3.34
CA PHE A 46 20.32 7.94 -2.30
C PHE A 46 20.06 8.72 -1.00
N GLU A 47 19.87 10.05 -1.09
CA GLU A 47 19.61 10.92 0.07
C GLU A 47 18.34 10.51 0.82
N ILE A 48 17.25 10.21 0.10
CA ILE A 48 16.01 9.68 0.67
C ILE A 48 16.29 8.36 1.40
N SER A 49 16.97 7.43 0.75
CA SER A 49 17.25 6.11 1.34
C SER A 49 18.12 6.21 2.60
N LEU A 50 19.09 7.11 2.60
CA LEU A 50 19.92 7.36 3.77
C LEU A 50 19.09 7.92 4.94
N GLY A 51 18.23 8.90 4.68
CA GLY A 51 17.34 9.49 5.69
C GLY A 51 16.30 8.50 6.22
N LEU A 52 15.84 7.56 5.39
CA LEU A 52 14.93 6.48 5.82
C LEU A 52 15.56 5.53 6.84
N THR A 53 16.90 5.39 6.87
CA THR A 53 17.59 4.38 7.68
C THR A 53 17.25 4.47 9.16
N GLY A 54 17.30 5.66 9.76
CA GLY A 54 17.01 5.85 11.18
C GLY A 54 15.54 5.57 11.52
N VAL A 55 14.63 6.09 10.71
CA VAL A 55 13.19 5.95 10.99
C VAL A 55 12.70 4.53 10.72
N LEU A 56 13.20 3.84 9.68
CA LEU A 56 12.90 2.43 9.46
C LEU A 56 13.45 1.56 10.60
N SER A 57 14.67 1.86 11.08
CA SER A 57 15.25 1.15 12.22
C SER A 57 14.40 1.34 13.48
N LEU A 58 13.94 2.55 13.76
CA LEU A 58 13.04 2.82 14.89
C LEU A 58 11.76 1.97 14.80
N TRP A 59 11.06 2.05 13.67
CA TRP A 59 9.76 1.41 13.54
C TRP A 59 9.85 -0.11 13.45
N LEU A 60 10.80 -0.67 12.69
CA LEU A 60 10.98 -2.13 12.66
C LEU A 60 11.46 -2.66 14.01
N GLY A 61 12.21 -1.87 14.79
CA GLY A 61 12.53 -2.19 16.17
C GLY A 61 11.28 -2.29 17.06
N ILE A 62 10.39 -1.30 16.98
CA ILE A 62 9.11 -1.32 17.72
C ILE A 62 8.21 -2.47 17.26
N MET A 63 8.11 -2.71 15.96
CA MET A 63 7.34 -3.83 15.40
C MET A 63 7.86 -5.18 15.89
N LYS A 64 9.17 -5.36 16.00
CA LYS A 64 9.79 -6.59 16.50
C LYS A 64 9.42 -6.87 17.98
N ILE A 65 9.33 -5.82 18.79
CA ILE A 65 8.81 -5.95 20.16
C ILE A 65 7.36 -6.48 20.15
N GLY A 66 6.49 -5.89 19.32
CA GLY A 66 5.10 -6.31 19.19
C GLY A 66 4.97 -7.76 18.68
N GLU A 67 5.77 -8.14 17.68
CA GLU A 67 5.84 -9.51 17.14
C GLU A 67 6.20 -10.51 18.24
N ARG A 68 7.33 -10.31 18.92
CA ARG A 68 7.79 -11.18 20.02
C ARG A 68 6.88 -11.10 21.24
N GLY A 69 6.25 -9.96 21.49
CA GLY A 69 5.25 -9.73 22.53
C GLY A 69 3.89 -10.40 22.22
N GLY A 70 3.76 -11.12 21.11
CA GLY A 70 2.58 -11.91 20.79
C GLY A 70 1.38 -11.09 20.32
N VAL A 71 1.55 -9.82 19.96
CA VAL A 71 0.46 -8.93 19.48
C VAL A 71 -0.20 -9.50 18.22
N VAL A 72 0.59 -10.09 17.30
CA VAL A 72 0.07 -10.76 16.10
C VAL A 72 -0.91 -11.88 16.47
N ASN A 73 -0.59 -12.67 17.47
CA ASN A 73 -1.47 -13.76 17.95
C ASN A 73 -2.77 -13.24 18.57
N VAL A 74 -2.72 -12.10 19.26
CA VAL A 74 -3.91 -11.46 19.84
C VAL A 74 -4.82 -10.97 18.73
N LEU A 75 -4.27 -10.26 17.75
CA LEU A 75 -5.01 -9.74 16.61
C LEU A 75 -5.60 -10.88 15.76
N ALA A 76 -4.82 -11.92 15.46
CA ALA A 76 -5.30 -13.08 14.70
C ALA A 76 -6.49 -13.76 15.40
N ARG A 77 -6.46 -13.89 16.73
CA ARG A 77 -7.58 -14.43 17.52
C ARG A 77 -8.81 -13.53 17.49
N ALA A 78 -8.62 -12.22 17.57
CA ALA A 78 -9.72 -11.25 17.50
C ALA A 78 -10.42 -11.27 16.11
N LEU A 79 -9.66 -11.48 15.04
CA LEU A 79 -10.16 -11.53 13.67
C LEU A 79 -10.82 -12.88 13.32
N SER A 80 -10.47 -13.97 14.03
CA SER A 80 -10.89 -15.34 13.72
C SER A 80 -12.41 -15.50 13.52
N PRO A 81 -13.33 -14.95 14.34
CA PRO A 81 -14.77 -15.16 14.18
C PRO A 81 -15.32 -14.62 12.85
N VAL A 82 -14.72 -13.55 12.34
CA VAL A 82 -15.10 -12.91 11.07
C VAL A 82 -14.54 -13.69 9.89
N PHE A 83 -13.23 -13.89 9.91
CA PHE A 83 -12.53 -14.51 8.78
C PHE A 83 -12.90 -15.98 8.57
N THR A 84 -13.23 -16.73 9.63
CA THR A 84 -13.75 -18.11 9.48
C THR A 84 -14.99 -18.19 8.58
N ARG A 85 -15.82 -17.14 8.55
CA ARG A 85 -17.01 -17.09 7.69
C ARG A 85 -16.70 -16.81 6.22
N LEU A 86 -15.53 -16.23 5.93
CA LEU A 86 -15.07 -15.97 4.56
C LEU A 86 -14.43 -17.20 3.91
N PHE A 87 -14.15 -18.25 4.68
CA PHE A 87 -13.50 -19.47 4.22
C PHE A 87 -14.35 -20.73 4.50
N PRO A 88 -15.59 -20.81 3.98
CA PRO A 88 -16.51 -21.93 4.29
C PRO A 88 -15.99 -23.30 3.81
N ASP A 89 -15.14 -23.31 2.77
CA ASP A 89 -14.60 -24.54 2.18
C ASP A 89 -13.42 -25.13 2.98
N ILE A 90 -12.95 -24.42 4.01
CA ILE A 90 -11.88 -24.94 4.89
C ILE A 90 -12.50 -25.78 6.01
N PRO A 91 -12.03 -27.04 6.20
CA PRO A 91 -12.50 -27.88 7.30
C PRO A 91 -12.27 -27.22 8.66
N LYS A 92 -13.25 -27.35 9.57
CA LYS A 92 -13.14 -26.79 10.92
C LYS A 92 -11.92 -27.36 11.65
N GLY A 93 -11.14 -26.49 12.25
CA GLY A 93 -9.92 -26.87 12.99
C GLY A 93 -8.70 -27.15 12.12
N HIS A 94 -8.78 -26.96 10.80
CA HIS A 94 -7.61 -27.15 9.94
C HIS A 94 -6.52 -26.09 10.23
N PRO A 95 -5.23 -26.48 10.31
CA PRO A 95 -4.13 -25.57 10.67
C PRO A 95 -4.00 -24.35 9.77
N VAL A 96 -4.41 -24.43 8.50
CA VAL A 96 -4.37 -23.33 7.53
C VAL A 96 -5.11 -22.09 8.02
N THR A 97 -6.17 -22.26 8.78
CA THR A 97 -6.95 -21.14 9.35
C THR A 97 -6.05 -20.24 10.22
N GLY A 98 -5.21 -20.87 11.04
CA GLY A 98 -4.22 -20.14 11.86
C GLY A 98 -3.19 -19.40 11.00
N ALA A 99 -2.64 -20.06 9.97
CA ALA A 99 -1.66 -19.44 9.08
C ALA A 99 -2.24 -18.24 8.32
N ILE A 100 -3.47 -18.34 7.80
CA ILE A 100 -4.19 -17.23 7.15
C ILE A 100 -4.35 -16.05 8.11
N PHE A 101 -4.84 -16.29 9.34
CA PHE A 101 -5.10 -15.20 10.29
C PHE A 101 -3.82 -14.54 10.79
N MET A 102 -2.77 -15.31 10.97
CA MET A 102 -1.45 -14.76 11.32
C MET A 102 -0.87 -13.90 10.20
N ASN A 103 -1.01 -14.32 8.92
CA ASN A 103 -0.59 -13.50 7.79
C ASN A 103 -1.38 -12.19 7.71
N ILE A 104 -2.72 -12.25 7.79
CA ILE A 104 -3.57 -11.06 7.75
C ILE A 104 -3.24 -10.11 8.90
N ALA A 105 -3.09 -10.65 10.13
CA ALA A 105 -2.73 -9.84 11.29
C ALA A 105 -1.35 -9.18 11.13
N ALA A 106 -0.38 -9.89 10.57
CA ALA A 106 0.95 -9.33 10.29
C ALA A 106 0.88 -8.20 9.24
N ASN A 107 0.13 -8.39 8.16
CA ASN A 107 -0.09 -7.35 7.14
C ASN A 107 -0.80 -6.12 7.73
N MET A 108 -1.84 -6.32 8.54
CA MET A 108 -2.54 -5.22 9.20
C MET A 108 -1.61 -4.37 10.09
N LEU A 109 -0.62 -5.00 10.69
CA LEU A 109 0.39 -4.32 11.51
C LEU A 109 1.57 -3.77 10.70
N GLY A 110 1.63 -3.99 9.38
CA GLY A 110 2.75 -3.55 8.53
C GLY A 110 4.04 -4.36 8.75
N LEU A 111 3.91 -5.63 9.17
CA LEU A 111 5.03 -6.56 9.39
C LEU A 111 5.34 -7.35 8.10
N ASP A 112 5.73 -6.66 7.04
CA ASP A 112 5.95 -7.25 5.70
C ASP A 112 6.89 -8.45 5.73
N ASN A 113 7.96 -8.39 6.54
CA ASN A 113 8.96 -9.46 6.68
C ASN A 113 8.36 -10.73 7.30
N ALA A 114 7.40 -10.61 8.21
CA ALA A 114 6.71 -11.74 8.84
C ALA A 114 5.49 -12.20 8.01
N ALA A 115 4.82 -11.29 7.34
CA ALA A 115 3.62 -11.58 6.57
C ALA A 115 3.87 -12.52 5.39
N THR A 116 4.91 -12.27 4.59
CA THR A 116 5.19 -13.08 3.39
C THR A 116 5.45 -14.57 3.71
N PRO A 117 6.33 -14.95 4.65
CA PRO A 117 6.51 -16.37 5.01
C PRO A 117 5.24 -17.03 5.54
N LEU A 118 4.44 -16.30 6.33
CA LEU A 118 3.15 -16.80 6.83
C LEU A 118 2.15 -17.03 5.70
N GLY A 119 2.14 -16.14 4.71
CA GLY A 119 1.29 -16.28 3.51
C GLY A 119 1.71 -17.46 2.64
N LEU A 120 3.00 -17.68 2.42
CA LEU A 120 3.52 -18.84 1.70
C LEU A 120 3.11 -20.14 2.40
N LYS A 121 3.26 -20.20 3.72
CA LYS A 121 2.82 -21.35 4.54
C LYS A 121 1.31 -21.57 4.43
N ALA A 122 0.51 -20.51 4.44
CA ALA A 122 -0.94 -20.61 4.24
C ALA A 122 -1.25 -21.18 2.86
N MET A 123 -0.59 -20.73 1.80
CA MET A 123 -0.78 -21.25 0.44
C MET A 123 -0.36 -22.71 0.30
N GLU A 124 0.76 -23.13 0.88
CA GLU A 124 1.17 -24.55 0.92
C GLU A 124 0.09 -25.42 1.58
N GLN A 125 -0.44 -24.98 2.71
CA GLN A 125 -1.51 -25.72 3.41
C GLN A 125 -2.82 -25.71 2.63
N LEU A 126 -3.20 -24.61 1.95
CA LEU A 126 -4.36 -24.57 1.06
C LEU A 126 -4.18 -25.51 -0.13
N GLN A 127 -2.95 -25.65 -0.63
CA GLN A 127 -2.65 -26.54 -1.74
C GLN A 127 -2.80 -28.02 -1.35
N THR A 128 -2.63 -28.40 -0.09
CA THR A 128 -2.92 -29.77 0.36
C THR A 128 -4.40 -30.11 0.21
N LEU A 129 -5.29 -29.13 0.47
CA LEU A 129 -6.75 -29.27 0.34
C LEU A 129 -7.25 -29.12 -1.11
N ASN A 130 -6.39 -28.70 -2.04
CA ASN A 130 -6.77 -28.43 -3.42
C ASN A 130 -6.92 -29.72 -4.24
N PRO A 131 -8.12 -30.05 -4.77
CA PRO A 131 -8.32 -31.23 -5.61
C PRO A 131 -7.67 -31.09 -6.99
N ASN A 132 -7.56 -29.86 -7.53
CA ASN A 132 -6.92 -29.56 -8.82
C ASN A 132 -5.68 -28.67 -8.60
N LYS A 133 -4.51 -29.29 -8.63
CA LYS A 133 -3.24 -28.66 -8.24
C LYS A 133 -2.83 -27.45 -9.10
N GLU A 134 -3.37 -27.29 -10.29
CA GLU A 134 -3.05 -26.18 -11.19
C GLU A 134 -4.11 -25.06 -11.19
N THR A 135 -5.26 -25.28 -10.55
CA THR A 135 -6.37 -24.31 -10.53
C THR A 135 -6.61 -23.77 -9.12
N ALA A 136 -6.73 -22.45 -8.98
CA ALA A 136 -6.97 -21.79 -7.71
C ALA A 136 -8.32 -22.22 -7.10
N THR A 137 -8.33 -22.51 -5.79
CA THR A 137 -9.56 -22.76 -5.02
C THR A 137 -10.18 -21.45 -4.52
N ASN A 138 -11.45 -21.49 -4.11
CA ASN A 138 -12.12 -20.33 -3.51
C ASN A 138 -11.38 -19.78 -2.28
N PRO A 139 -10.94 -20.62 -1.30
CA PRO A 139 -10.15 -20.12 -0.18
C PRO A 139 -8.85 -19.42 -0.60
N MET A 140 -8.12 -19.97 -1.58
CA MET A 140 -6.91 -19.32 -2.10
C MET A 140 -7.22 -17.95 -2.65
N ILE A 141 -8.28 -17.81 -3.45
CA ILE A 141 -8.65 -16.53 -4.07
C ILE A 141 -9.08 -15.52 -3.01
N MET A 142 -9.94 -15.90 -2.05
CA MET A 142 -10.34 -15.01 -0.96
C MET A 142 -9.13 -14.55 -0.14
N PHE A 143 -8.22 -15.46 0.18
CA PHE A 143 -6.99 -15.17 0.90
C PHE A 143 -6.12 -14.13 0.15
N LEU A 144 -5.95 -14.30 -1.16
CA LEU A 144 -5.19 -13.36 -1.98
C LEU A 144 -5.86 -11.99 -2.09
N VAL A 145 -7.18 -11.95 -2.27
CA VAL A 145 -7.92 -10.67 -2.34
C VAL A 145 -7.84 -9.90 -1.03
N LEU A 146 -7.89 -10.59 0.11
CA LEU A 146 -7.66 -9.96 1.42
C LEU A 146 -6.24 -9.39 1.58
N ASN A 147 -5.25 -10.05 1.00
CA ASN A 147 -3.88 -9.53 0.98
C ASN A 147 -3.74 -8.33 0.01
N THR A 148 -4.33 -8.40 -1.20
CA THR A 148 -4.23 -7.31 -2.19
C THR A 148 -4.99 -6.06 -1.76
N SER A 149 -6.17 -6.21 -1.15
CA SER A 149 -6.94 -5.08 -0.60
C SER A 149 -6.31 -4.46 0.64
N GLY A 150 -5.38 -5.17 1.28
CA GLY A 150 -4.36 -4.70 2.20
C GLY A 150 -4.85 -3.82 3.35
N LEU A 151 -5.79 -4.29 4.19
CA LEU A 151 -6.20 -3.51 5.37
C LEU A 151 -4.97 -3.21 6.26
N THR A 152 -4.42 -2.03 6.12
CA THR A 152 -3.24 -1.56 6.86
C THR A 152 -3.70 -0.69 8.01
N LEU A 153 -3.43 -1.11 9.26
CA LEU A 153 -3.71 -0.31 10.45
C LEU A 153 -2.60 0.71 10.72
N ILE A 154 -1.39 0.43 10.29
CA ILE A 154 -0.22 1.24 10.62
C ILE A 154 0.62 1.49 9.35
N PRO A 155 0.31 2.54 8.56
CA PRO A 155 0.99 2.84 7.28
C PRO A 155 2.33 3.57 7.50
N ILE A 156 3.22 2.99 8.32
CA ILE A 156 4.46 3.62 8.77
C ILE A 156 5.35 4.03 7.63
N SER A 157 5.57 3.16 6.65
CA SER A 157 6.49 3.42 5.55
C SER A 157 6.15 4.73 4.81
N ILE A 158 4.87 5.04 4.64
CA ILE A 158 4.42 6.26 3.95
C ILE A 158 4.73 7.49 4.79
N MET A 159 4.44 7.45 6.11
CA MET A 159 4.73 8.55 7.02
C MET A 159 6.24 8.84 7.10
N VAL A 160 7.07 7.79 7.01
CA VAL A 160 8.53 7.90 6.97
C VAL A 160 8.99 8.65 5.72
N TYR A 161 8.47 8.31 4.54
CA TYR A 161 8.78 9.04 3.30
C TYR A 161 8.32 10.49 3.37
N ARG A 162 7.13 10.76 3.92
CA ARG A 162 6.63 12.13 4.11
C ARG A 162 7.55 12.95 5.02
N ALA A 163 7.95 12.38 6.17
CA ALA A 163 8.88 13.02 7.09
C ALA A 163 10.22 13.35 6.40
N GLN A 164 10.77 12.40 5.63
CA GLN A 164 12.02 12.56 4.91
C GLN A 164 11.94 13.62 3.81
N LEU A 165 10.78 13.81 3.19
CA LEU A 165 10.53 14.78 2.14
C LEU A 165 10.02 16.13 2.67
N GLY A 166 10.13 16.35 3.98
CA GLY A 166 9.88 17.64 4.61
C GLY A 166 8.40 17.99 4.80
N ALA A 167 7.52 17.01 4.90
CA ALA A 167 6.12 17.26 5.27
C ALA A 167 6.04 17.93 6.65
N ALA A 168 5.25 19.00 6.77
CA ALA A 168 5.03 19.69 8.04
C ALA A 168 4.31 18.77 9.06
N GLN A 169 3.41 17.92 8.58
CA GLN A 169 2.65 16.95 9.38
C GLN A 169 2.71 15.58 8.69
N PRO A 170 3.76 14.75 8.92
CA PRO A 170 3.91 13.45 8.26
C PRO A 170 2.74 12.49 8.50
N THR A 171 2.02 12.63 9.59
CA THR A 171 0.93 11.76 10.04
C THR A 171 -0.47 12.18 9.57
N ASP A 172 -0.63 13.31 8.88
CA ASP A 172 -1.94 13.82 8.43
C ASP A 172 -2.66 12.88 7.44
N VAL A 173 -1.91 12.05 6.71
CA VAL A 173 -2.46 11.02 5.80
C VAL A 173 -2.86 9.71 6.50
N PHE A 174 -2.61 9.58 7.81
CA PHE A 174 -2.87 8.33 8.55
C PHE A 174 -4.34 7.93 8.51
N ILE A 175 -5.24 8.80 8.96
CA ILE A 175 -6.70 8.55 8.94
C ILE A 175 -7.22 8.36 7.50
N PRO A 176 -6.88 9.23 6.52
CA PRO A 176 -7.21 9.01 5.12
C PRO A 176 -6.82 7.64 4.57
N ILE A 177 -5.62 7.14 4.87
CA ILE A 177 -5.18 5.81 4.45
C ILE A 177 -6.02 4.71 5.10
N LEU A 178 -6.27 4.78 6.42
CA LEU A 178 -7.13 3.82 7.11
C LEU A 178 -8.52 3.71 6.48
N LEU A 179 -9.12 4.85 6.15
CA LEU A 179 -10.43 4.89 5.50
C LEU A 179 -10.37 4.28 4.09
N ALA A 180 -9.36 4.63 3.30
CA ALA A 180 -9.20 4.12 1.94
C ALA A 180 -8.98 2.58 1.92
N THR A 181 -8.14 2.04 2.81
CA THR A 181 -7.92 0.59 2.92
C THR A 181 -9.17 -0.15 3.38
N PHE A 182 -9.97 0.46 4.26
CA PHE A 182 -11.25 -0.10 4.67
C PHE A 182 -12.18 -0.29 3.46
N PHE A 183 -12.37 0.73 2.64
CA PHE A 183 -13.23 0.64 1.45
C PHE A 183 -12.73 -0.38 0.43
N SER A 184 -11.42 -0.42 0.19
CA SER A 184 -10.80 -1.44 -0.68
C SER A 184 -11.06 -2.86 -0.16
N THR A 185 -10.85 -3.09 1.15
CA THR A 185 -11.02 -4.42 1.77
C THR A 185 -12.49 -4.85 1.76
N VAL A 186 -13.41 -3.95 2.10
CA VAL A 186 -14.86 -4.26 2.06
C VAL A 186 -15.29 -4.57 0.63
N ALA A 187 -14.85 -3.79 -0.36
CA ALA A 187 -15.14 -4.06 -1.77
C ALA A 187 -14.57 -5.42 -2.21
N GLY A 188 -13.31 -5.72 -1.85
CA GLY A 188 -12.68 -7.01 -2.13
C GLY A 188 -13.45 -8.19 -1.54
N ILE A 189 -13.89 -8.08 -0.26
CA ILE A 189 -14.72 -9.08 0.40
C ILE A 189 -16.07 -9.25 -0.33
N ILE A 190 -16.77 -8.16 -0.63
CA ILE A 190 -18.07 -8.21 -1.29
C ILE A 190 -17.96 -8.85 -2.68
N ILE A 191 -17.05 -8.36 -3.51
CA ILE A 191 -16.87 -8.82 -4.88
C ILE A 191 -16.50 -10.32 -4.90
N THR A 192 -15.53 -10.73 -4.07
CA THR A 192 -15.12 -12.13 -4.00
C THR A 192 -16.24 -13.01 -3.47
N SER A 193 -17.00 -12.54 -2.48
CA SER A 193 -18.15 -13.27 -1.92
C SER A 193 -19.27 -13.46 -2.93
N ILE A 194 -19.50 -12.49 -3.82
CA ILE A 194 -20.46 -12.63 -4.94
C ILE A 194 -20.01 -13.74 -5.89
N TYR A 195 -18.75 -13.73 -6.33
CA TYR A 195 -18.20 -14.78 -7.20
C TYR A 195 -18.24 -16.16 -6.55
N GLN A 196 -18.02 -16.24 -5.24
CA GLN A 196 -17.94 -17.51 -4.48
C GLN A 196 -19.27 -17.89 -3.84
N ARG A 197 -20.33 -17.07 -3.99
CA ARG A 197 -21.66 -17.26 -3.38
C ARG A 197 -21.61 -17.40 -1.86
N ILE A 198 -20.70 -16.67 -1.20
CA ILE A 198 -20.60 -16.63 0.25
C ILE A 198 -21.71 -15.72 0.79
N ASN A 199 -22.49 -16.22 1.75
CA ASN A 199 -23.54 -15.42 2.39
C ASN A 199 -22.93 -14.45 3.41
N LEU A 200 -22.87 -13.15 3.03
CA LEU A 200 -22.44 -12.08 3.91
C LEU A 200 -23.54 -11.56 4.85
N LEU A 201 -24.82 -11.96 4.64
CA LEU A 201 -25.97 -11.51 5.42
C LEU A 201 -26.16 -12.31 6.72
N ASN A 202 -25.16 -13.09 7.13
CA ASN A 202 -25.21 -13.76 8.43
C ASN A 202 -24.95 -12.76 9.58
N ARG A 203 -25.48 -13.07 10.78
CA ARG A 203 -25.43 -12.19 11.94
C ARG A 203 -24.00 -11.71 12.30
N THR A 204 -23.03 -12.58 12.21
CA THR A 204 -21.63 -12.24 12.53
C THR A 204 -21.08 -11.23 11.53
N MET A 205 -21.25 -11.45 10.22
CA MET A 205 -20.78 -10.54 9.18
C MET A 205 -21.52 -9.20 9.21
N LEU A 206 -22.86 -9.22 9.39
CA LEU A 206 -23.63 -7.99 9.50
C LEU A 206 -23.20 -7.16 10.72
N LEU A 207 -22.98 -7.78 11.87
CA LEU A 207 -22.54 -7.07 13.07
C LEU A 207 -21.11 -6.53 12.90
N THR A 208 -20.23 -7.26 12.24
CA THR A 208 -18.84 -6.83 12.09
C THR A 208 -18.67 -5.83 10.98
N LEU A 209 -19.07 -6.16 9.74
CA LEU A 209 -18.95 -5.23 8.62
C LEU A 209 -19.85 -4.01 8.82
N GLY A 210 -21.07 -4.21 9.33
CA GLY A 210 -21.99 -3.12 9.67
C GLY A 210 -21.46 -2.25 10.80
N GLY A 211 -20.91 -2.85 11.86
CA GLY A 211 -20.27 -2.12 12.95
C GLY A 211 -19.05 -1.32 12.49
N MET A 212 -18.18 -1.91 11.69
CA MET A 212 -17.05 -1.19 11.07
C MET A 212 -17.53 -0.06 10.16
N ALA A 213 -18.54 -0.31 9.32
CA ALA A 213 -19.11 0.71 8.45
C ALA A 213 -19.73 1.86 9.24
N LEU A 214 -20.39 1.58 10.38
CA LEU A 214 -20.90 2.60 11.30
C LEU A 214 -19.78 3.44 11.91
N VAL A 215 -18.69 2.81 12.34
CA VAL A 215 -17.52 3.53 12.88
C VAL A 215 -16.90 4.42 11.80
N VAL A 216 -16.68 3.87 10.60
CA VAL A 216 -16.15 4.64 9.47
C VAL A 216 -17.08 5.76 9.07
N GLY A 217 -18.40 5.50 9.00
CA GLY A 217 -19.42 6.51 8.72
C GLY A 217 -19.45 7.61 9.78
N ALA A 218 -19.32 7.27 11.07
CA ALA A 218 -19.23 8.24 12.15
C ALA A 218 -17.95 9.10 12.06
N ILE A 219 -16.81 8.48 11.70
CA ILE A 219 -15.57 9.21 11.45
C ILE A 219 -15.78 10.21 10.30
N ILE A 220 -16.24 9.75 9.14
CA ILE A 220 -16.46 10.60 7.96
C ILE A 220 -17.46 11.73 8.29
N TRP A 221 -18.56 11.40 8.95
CA TRP A 221 -19.57 12.40 9.36
C TRP A 221 -18.98 13.42 10.35
N GLY A 222 -18.25 12.94 11.37
CA GLY A 222 -17.61 13.81 12.36
C GLY A 222 -16.58 14.76 11.73
N PHE A 223 -15.72 14.24 10.86
CA PHE A 223 -14.76 15.08 10.12
C PHE A 223 -15.45 16.05 9.16
N GLY A 224 -16.56 15.65 8.52
CA GLY A 224 -17.33 16.52 7.64
C GLY A 224 -18.03 17.72 8.34
N GLN A 225 -18.09 17.75 9.69
CA GLN A 225 -18.55 18.89 10.47
C GLN A 225 -17.47 19.93 10.80
N LEU A 226 -16.20 19.56 10.56
CA LEU A 226 -15.03 20.39 10.87
C LEU A 226 -14.63 21.23 9.66
N ASP A 227 -14.08 22.41 9.88
CA ASP A 227 -13.33 23.10 8.85
C ASP A 227 -11.99 22.42 8.57
N LYS A 228 -11.33 22.76 7.46
CA LYS A 228 -10.08 22.08 7.05
C LYS A 228 -8.96 22.21 8.05
N ASP A 229 -8.84 23.32 8.77
CA ASP A 229 -7.81 23.54 9.79
C ASP A 229 -8.06 22.67 11.02
N GLN A 230 -9.30 22.66 11.52
CA GLN A 230 -9.72 21.80 12.62
C GLN A 230 -9.58 20.33 12.26
N MET A 231 -9.97 19.94 11.04
CA MET A 231 -9.85 18.58 10.54
C MET A 231 -8.40 18.11 10.54
N ASN A 232 -7.48 18.95 10.06
CA ASN A 232 -6.04 18.65 10.08
C ASN A 232 -5.52 18.49 11.51
N ILE A 233 -5.85 19.41 12.43
CA ILE A 233 -5.44 19.32 13.84
C ILE A 233 -5.98 18.05 14.49
N VAL A 234 -7.25 17.75 14.34
CA VAL A 234 -7.89 16.56 14.96
C VAL A 234 -7.31 15.28 14.36
N SER A 235 -7.22 15.18 13.02
CA SER A 235 -6.67 13.99 12.35
C SER A 235 -5.24 13.70 12.79
N THR A 236 -4.39 14.71 12.78
CA THR A 236 -2.98 14.60 13.19
C THR A 236 -2.85 14.24 14.68
N SER A 237 -3.65 14.88 15.55
CA SER A 237 -3.64 14.59 16.99
C SER A 237 -4.07 13.14 17.27
N VAL A 238 -5.16 12.70 16.65
CA VAL A 238 -5.64 11.31 16.78
C VAL A 238 -4.59 10.33 16.26
N ALA A 239 -3.99 10.59 15.09
CA ALA A 239 -2.93 9.75 14.52
C ALA A 239 -1.74 9.64 15.49
N ASN A 240 -1.25 10.77 16.03
CA ASN A 240 -0.10 10.80 16.93
C ASN A 240 -0.39 10.07 18.26
N ILE A 241 -1.59 10.26 18.84
CA ILE A 241 -2.03 9.53 20.04
C ILE A 241 -2.10 8.03 19.77
N LEU A 242 -2.69 7.62 18.63
CA LEU A 242 -2.77 6.21 18.26
C LEU A 242 -1.38 5.59 18.07
N LEU A 243 -0.47 6.26 17.36
CA LEU A 243 0.89 5.77 17.15
C LEU A 243 1.64 5.63 18.47
N MET A 244 1.56 6.62 19.37
CA MET A 244 2.19 6.53 20.69
C MET A 244 1.57 5.43 21.53
N THR A 245 0.25 5.26 21.48
CA THR A 245 -0.46 4.16 22.17
C THR A 245 0.00 2.79 21.67
N ILE A 246 0.22 2.63 20.35
CA ILE A 246 0.74 1.40 19.76
C ILE A 246 2.15 1.10 20.28
N ILE A 247 3.03 2.11 20.31
CA ILE A 247 4.40 1.96 20.85
C ILE A 247 4.36 1.45 22.29
N VAL A 248 3.58 2.14 23.15
CA VAL A 248 3.43 1.76 24.55
C VAL A 248 2.81 0.37 24.70
N ALA A 249 1.77 0.05 23.93
CA ALA A 249 1.11 -1.24 23.97
C ALA A 249 2.07 -2.39 23.58
N PHE A 250 2.94 -2.18 22.59
CA PHE A 250 3.93 -3.18 22.19
C PHE A 250 5.00 -3.39 23.26
N VAL A 251 5.48 -2.32 23.88
CA VAL A 251 6.42 -2.42 25.01
C VAL A 251 5.78 -3.16 26.18
N LEU A 252 4.54 -2.84 26.55
CA LEU A 252 3.82 -3.53 27.62
C LEU A 252 3.55 -4.99 27.28
N ALA A 253 3.24 -5.32 26.03
CA ALA A 253 3.09 -6.70 25.58
C ALA A 253 4.41 -7.47 25.71
N GLY A 254 5.52 -6.87 25.31
CA GLY A 254 6.86 -7.42 25.50
C GLY A 254 7.20 -7.69 26.97
N MET A 255 6.93 -6.74 27.84
CA MET A 255 7.11 -6.90 29.31
C MET A 255 6.24 -8.04 29.84
N LYS A 256 4.96 -8.12 29.45
CA LYS A 256 4.04 -9.18 29.87
C LYS A 256 4.53 -10.57 29.47
N HIS A 257 5.11 -10.70 28.26
CA HIS A 257 5.67 -11.96 27.77
C HIS A 257 7.12 -12.20 28.24
N ARG A 258 7.65 -11.33 29.11
CA ARG A 258 9.00 -11.44 29.71
C ARG A 258 10.12 -11.55 28.67
N ILE A 259 9.97 -10.90 27.52
CA ILE A 259 11.03 -10.81 26.52
C ILE A 259 12.02 -9.70 26.96
N ASN A 260 13.27 -9.79 26.50
CA ASN A 260 14.17 -8.65 26.56
C ASN A 260 13.75 -7.64 25.47
N VAL A 261 13.03 -6.59 25.90
CA VAL A 261 12.43 -5.57 25.02
C VAL A 261 13.51 -4.82 24.26
N TYR A 262 14.62 -4.49 24.91
CA TYR A 262 15.73 -3.77 24.28
C TYR A 262 16.42 -4.61 23.20
N ASP A 263 16.70 -5.88 23.45
CA ASP A 263 17.33 -6.77 22.46
C ASP A 263 16.40 -7.03 21.28
N ALA A 264 15.09 -7.19 21.53
CA ALA A 264 14.09 -7.31 20.46
C ALA A 264 14.04 -6.04 19.60
N PHE A 265 14.09 -4.86 20.23
CA PHE A 265 14.18 -3.60 19.49
C PHE A 265 15.42 -3.53 18.61
N VAL A 266 16.61 -3.83 19.18
CA VAL A 266 17.89 -3.78 18.44
C VAL A 266 17.89 -4.77 17.26
N GLU A 267 17.30 -5.95 17.44
CA GLU A 267 17.17 -6.93 16.34
C GLU A 267 16.31 -6.38 15.19
N GLY A 268 15.13 -5.84 15.48
CA GLY A 268 14.28 -5.22 14.48
C GLY A 268 14.92 -3.96 13.84
N ALA A 269 15.65 -3.18 14.62
CA ALA A 269 16.40 -2.02 14.13
C ALA A 269 17.48 -2.41 13.11
N LYS A 270 18.18 -3.53 13.31
CA LYS A 270 19.12 -4.10 12.33
C LYS A 270 18.42 -4.50 11.03
N GLU A 271 17.22 -5.10 11.13
CA GLU A 271 16.40 -5.41 9.96
C GLU A 271 16.01 -4.12 9.20
N GLY A 272 15.68 -3.03 9.94
CA GLY A 272 15.37 -1.71 9.39
C GLY A 272 16.53 -1.11 8.61
N PHE A 273 17.73 -1.16 9.15
CA PHE A 273 18.95 -0.72 8.48
C PHE A 273 19.18 -1.50 7.18
N THR A 274 19.11 -2.84 7.26
CA THR A 274 19.28 -3.70 6.09
C THR A 274 18.24 -3.41 5.00
N THR A 275 17.00 -3.15 5.39
CA THR A 275 15.92 -2.80 4.48
C THR A 275 16.19 -1.47 3.78
N ALA A 276 16.63 -0.44 4.52
CA ALA A 276 16.98 0.87 3.95
C ALA A 276 18.09 0.75 2.89
N VAL A 277 19.14 0.01 3.18
CA VAL A 277 20.24 -0.24 2.22
C VAL A 277 19.75 -1.01 0.98
N ARG A 278 18.92 -2.03 1.19
CA ARG A 278 18.35 -2.83 0.09
C ARG A 278 17.45 -2.03 -0.85
N ILE A 279 16.78 -0.98 -0.35
CA ILE A 279 15.89 -0.14 -1.15
C ILE A 279 16.67 0.77 -2.11
N ILE A 280 17.91 1.16 -1.83
CA ILE A 280 18.70 2.11 -2.62
C ILE A 280 18.69 1.79 -4.12
N PRO A 281 19.11 0.60 -4.59
CA PRO A 281 19.17 0.31 -6.02
C PRO A 281 17.82 0.39 -6.71
N TYR A 282 16.75 -0.01 -6.03
CA TYR A 282 15.39 0.04 -6.56
C TYR A 282 14.88 1.48 -6.68
N LEU A 283 15.15 2.34 -5.68
CA LEU A 283 14.80 3.75 -5.72
C LEU A 283 15.60 4.48 -6.81
N VAL A 284 16.89 4.24 -6.93
CA VAL A 284 17.71 4.81 -8.01
C VAL A 284 17.14 4.42 -9.37
N ALA A 285 16.91 3.13 -9.60
CA ALA A 285 16.39 2.67 -10.88
C ALA A 285 15.07 3.33 -11.25
N ILE A 286 14.11 3.35 -10.32
CA ILE A 286 12.78 3.85 -10.63
C ILE A 286 12.73 5.38 -10.73
N LEU A 287 13.40 6.11 -9.82
CA LEU A 287 13.40 7.58 -9.85
C LEU A 287 14.17 8.14 -11.05
N VAL A 288 15.23 7.47 -11.50
CA VAL A 288 15.93 7.85 -12.73
C VAL A 288 15.01 7.68 -13.95
N ALA A 289 14.31 6.55 -14.07
CA ALA A 289 13.39 6.33 -15.18
C ALA A 289 12.20 7.32 -15.18
N ILE A 290 11.63 7.61 -14.00
CA ILE A 290 10.57 8.61 -13.85
C ILE A 290 11.11 10.01 -14.15
N GLY A 291 12.30 10.34 -13.67
CA GLY A 291 12.96 11.63 -13.92
C GLY A 291 13.19 11.88 -15.41
N LEU A 292 13.68 10.88 -16.15
CA LEU A 292 13.80 10.93 -17.61
C LEU A 292 12.44 11.14 -18.29
N PHE A 293 11.43 10.37 -17.89
CA PHE A 293 10.08 10.44 -18.44
C PHE A 293 9.44 11.80 -18.19
N ARG A 294 9.70 12.42 -17.02
CA ARG A 294 9.25 13.77 -16.69
C ARG A 294 10.04 14.82 -17.43
N ALA A 295 11.38 14.77 -17.44
CA ALA A 295 12.24 15.75 -18.12
C ALA A 295 12.02 15.80 -19.64
N SER A 296 11.63 14.67 -20.26
CA SER A 296 11.22 14.66 -21.66
C SER A 296 9.89 15.41 -21.92
N GLY A 297 9.08 15.64 -20.89
CA GLY A 297 7.69 16.15 -20.98
C GLY A 297 6.63 15.07 -21.17
N ALA A 298 7.00 13.80 -21.23
CA ALA A 298 6.06 12.68 -21.42
C ALA A 298 5.04 12.58 -20.29
N MET A 299 5.49 12.78 -19.02
CA MET A 299 4.62 12.76 -17.85
C MET A 299 3.57 13.87 -17.91
N ASP A 300 3.98 15.08 -18.29
CA ASP A 300 3.07 16.23 -18.39
C ASP A 300 2.05 16.03 -19.53
N MET A 301 2.48 15.46 -20.65
CA MET A 301 1.55 15.08 -21.73
C MET A 301 0.50 14.08 -21.26
N LEU A 302 0.90 13.05 -20.51
CA LEU A 302 -0.02 12.06 -19.93
C LEU A 302 -1.02 12.71 -18.96
N ILE A 303 -0.51 13.47 -18.00
CA ILE A 303 -1.31 14.13 -16.96
C ILE A 303 -2.28 15.13 -17.59
N ASN A 304 -1.81 15.97 -18.49
CA ASN A 304 -2.63 16.98 -19.17
C ASN A 304 -3.69 16.33 -20.08
N GLY A 305 -3.35 15.25 -20.77
CA GLY A 305 -4.31 14.48 -21.57
C GLY A 305 -5.45 13.91 -20.74
N VAL A 306 -5.12 13.27 -19.61
CA VAL A 306 -6.13 12.75 -18.67
C VAL A 306 -6.92 13.89 -18.03
N ALA A 307 -6.26 14.98 -17.62
CA ALA A 307 -6.93 16.13 -17.04
C ALA A 307 -7.93 16.79 -18.02
N ALA A 308 -7.56 16.90 -19.31
CA ALA A 308 -8.46 17.40 -20.34
C ALA A 308 -9.70 16.50 -20.51
N LEU A 309 -9.49 15.17 -20.49
CA LEU A 309 -10.59 14.21 -20.54
C LEU A 309 -11.53 14.35 -19.33
N VAL A 310 -10.98 14.42 -18.12
CA VAL A 310 -11.78 14.59 -16.90
C VAL A 310 -12.57 15.89 -16.92
N LYS A 311 -11.95 17.00 -17.34
CA LYS A 311 -12.61 18.30 -17.50
C LYS A 311 -13.73 18.29 -18.56
N SER A 312 -13.52 17.58 -19.69
CA SER A 312 -14.54 17.45 -20.73
C SER A 312 -15.78 16.70 -20.24
N LEU A 313 -15.61 15.83 -19.23
CA LEU A 313 -16.71 15.12 -18.55
C LEU A 313 -17.31 15.92 -17.36
N GLY A 314 -16.87 17.16 -17.16
CA GLY A 314 -17.36 18.04 -16.07
C GLY A 314 -16.76 17.76 -14.70
N GLY A 315 -15.68 16.95 -14.62
CA GLY A 315 -15.01 16.58 -13.36
C GLY A 315 -13.92 17.56 -12.95
N ASN A 316 -13.60 17.57 -11.64
CA ASN A 316 -12.40 18.23 -11.12
C ASN A 316 -11.15 17.38 -11.45
N SER A 317 -10.09 18.01 -11.92
CA SER A 317 -8.86 17.36 -12.38
C SER A 317 -7.69 17.42 -11.37
N ASP A 318 -7.88 17.94 -10.16
CA ASP A 318 -6.81 18.15 -9.18
C ASP A 318 -6.12 16.83 -8.77
N PHE A 319 -6.86 15.72 -8.78
CA PHE A 319 -6.35 14.39 -8.44
C PHE A 319 -5.47 13.78 -9.54
N VAL A 320 -5.52 14.30 -10.77
CA VAL A 320 -4.89 13.64 -11.92
C VAL A 320 -3.37 13.56 -11.78
N GLY A 321 -2.74 14.56 -11.14
CA GLY A 321 -1.30 14.55 -10.87
C GLY A 321 -0.83 13.38 -9.98
N ALA A 322 -1.73 12.81 -9.16
CA ALA A 322 -1.43 11.66 -8.31
C ALA A 322 -1.72 10.29 -8.98
N LEU A 323 -2.49 10.26 -10.08
CA LEU A 323 -2.90 9.03 -10.76
C LEU A 323 -1.73 8.10 -11.18
N PRO A 324 -0.54 8.58 -11.57
CA PRO A 324 0.58 7.69 -11.85
C PRO A 324 0.89 6.72 -10.70
N THR A 325 0.75 7.16 -9.44
CA THR A 325 0.90 6.29 -8.26
C THR A 325 -0.20 5.22 -8.20
N ALA A 326 -1.45 5.60 -8.43
CA ALA A 326 -2.58 4.68 -8.41
C ALA A 326 -2.48 3.61 -9.51
N LEU A 327 -2.11 4.00 -10.73
CA LEU A 327 -1.96 3.09 -11.87
C LEU A 327 -0.79 2.11 -11.69
N MET A 328 0.29 2.57 -11.05
CA MET A 328 1.47 1.75 -10.79
C MET A 328 1.24 0.75 -9.66
N LYS A 329 0.37 1.05 -8.69
CA LYS A 329 0.21 0.27 -7.46
C LYS A 329 -0.15 -1.19 -7.69
N PRO A 330 -1.13 -1.57 -8.52
CA PRO A 330 -1.42 -2.97 -8.81
C PRO A 330 -0.26 -3.71 -9.47
N LEU A 331 0.58 -2.99 -10.23
CA LEU A 331 1.65 -3.54 -11.06
C LEU A 331 2.95 -3.72 -10.29
N SER A 332 3.31 -2.75 -9.44
CA SER A 332 4.57 -2.73 -8.72
C SER A 332 4.53 -1.83 -7.49
N GLY A 333 4.69 -2.41 -6.30
CA GLY A 333 4.76 -1.64 -5.05
C GLY A 333 5.96 -0.69 -4.96
N SER A 334 7.14 -1.11 -5.45
CA SER A 334 8.32 -0.25 -5.54
C SER A 334 8.15 0.85 -6.60
N GLY A 335 7.54 0.53 -7.74
CA GLY A 335 7.21 1.49 -8.79
C GLY A 335 6.24 2.56 -8.29
N ALA A 336 5.15 2.16 -7.64
CA ALA A 336 4.18 3.09 -7.05
C ALA A 336 4.80 3.97 -5.96
N ARG A 337 5.73 3.42 -5.16
CA ARG A 337 6.51 4.18 -4.18
C ARG A 337 7.37 5.24 -4.86
N GLY A 338 8.03 4.90 -5.97
CA GLY A 338 8.78 5.87 -6.78
C GLY A 338 7.88 6.98 -7.31
N MET A 339 6.68 6.67 -7.83
CA MET A 339 5.70 7.66 -8.28
C MET A 339 5.19 8.55 -7.14
N MET A 340 4.98 7.99 -5.93
CA MET A 340 4.63 8.75 -4.74
C MET A 340 5.74 9.74 -4.35
N VAL A 341 6.99 9.29 -4.37
CA VAL A 341 8.15 10.14 -4.08
C VAL A 341 8.27 11.24 -5.12
N ASP A 342 8.16 10.91 -6.41
CA ASP A 342 8.16 11.89 -7.50
C ASP A 342 7.05 12.94 -7.35
N ALA A 343 5.82 12.50 -7.02
CA ALA A 343 4.70 13.41 -6.79
C ALA A 343 4.96 14.35 -5.61
N MET A 344 5.47 13.85 -4.49
CA MET A 344 5.82 14.68 -3.33
C MET A 344 6.97 15.64 -3.62
N THR A 345 7.97 15.22 -4.38
CA THR A 345 9.13 16.06 -4.75
C THR A 345 8.72 17.15 -5.73
N THR A 346 7.86 16.83 -6.68
CA THR A 346 7.46 17.77 -7.76
C THR A 346 6.41 18.77 -7.30
N TYR A 347 5.36 18.28 -6.60
CA TYR A 347 4.21 19.10 -6.20
C TYR A 347 4.28 19.58 -4.75
N GLY A 348 5.20 19.02 -3.95
CA GLY A 348 5.33 19.24 -2.52
C GLY A 348 4.64 18.15 -1.70
N ALA A 349 5.27 17.76 -0.58
CA ALA A 349 4.77 16.69 0.29
C ALA A 349 3.39 17.02 0.92
N ASP A 350 3.12 18.30 1.18
CA ASP A 350 1.88 18.79 1.78
C ASP A 350 0.86 19.30 0.75
N SER A 351 1.16 19.20 -0.56
CA SER A 351 0.20 19.48 -1.61
C SER A 351 -0.92 18.43 -1.66
N PHE A 352 -2.07 18.78 -2.24
CA PHE A 352 -3.16 17.83 -2.49
C PHE A 352 -2.67 16.58 -3.26
N VAL A 353 -1.89 16.78 -4.32
CA VAL A 353 -1.31 15.70 -5.14
C VAL A 353 -0.33 14.85 -4.33
N GLY A 354 0.54 15.46 -3.53
CA GLY A 354 1.49 14.77 -2.66
C GLY A 354 0.78 13.90 -1.61
N ARG A 355 -0.22 14.45 -0.92
CA ARG A 355 -1.03 13.71 0.05
C ARG A 355 -1.85 12.60 -0.59
N LEU A 356 -2.53 12.88 -1.71
CA LEU A 356 -3.32 11.87 -2.42
C LEU A 356 -2.44 10.72 -2.94
N SER A 357 -1.23 10.99 -3.45
CA SER A 357 -0.31 9.93 -3.87
C SER A 357 0.11 9.04 -2.70
N CYS A 358 0.24 9.61 -1.49
CA CYS A 358 0.46 8.84 -0.26
C CYS A 358 -0.74 7.95 0.09
N ILE A 359 -1.96 8.47 -0.05
CA ILE A 359 -3.18 7.68 0.18
C ILE A 359 -3.29 6.55 -0.85
N PHE A 360 -3.02 6.80 -2.14
CA PHE A 360 -2.99 5.75 -3.16
C PHE A 360 -1.96 4.65 -2.84
N GLN A 361 -0.75 5.04 -2.42
CA GLN A 361 0.28 4.06 -2.04
C GLN A 361 -0.16 3.20 -0.86
N GLY A 362 -0.92 3.75 0.08
CA GLY A 362 -1.38 3.07 1.28
C GLY A 362 -2.73 2.37 1.17
N SER A 363 -3.53 2.66 0.15
CA SER A 363 -4.93 2.20 0.04
C SER A 363 -5.09 0.72 -0.29
N THR A 364 -4.11 0.11 -0.96
CA THR A 364 -4.09 -1.30 -1.38
C THR A 364 -2.67 -1.86 -1.31
N ASP A 365 -2.51 -3.16 -1.57
CA ASP A 365 -1.20 -3.75 -1.84
C ASP A 365 -1.05 -4.06 -3.34
N THR A 366 0.08 -4.65 -3.74
CA THR A 366 0.46 -4.87 -5.14
C THR A 366 -0.16 -6.15 -5.67
N THR A 367 -1.32 -6.05 -6.30
CA THR A 367 -2.15 -7.18 -6.73
C THR A 367 -1.37 -8.20 -7.57
N PHE A 368 -0.70 -7.79 -8.64
CA PHE A 368 0.02 -8.73 -9.50
C PHE A 368 1.24 -9.38 -8.84
N TYR A 369 1.90 -8.67 -7.92
CA TYR A 369 3.00 -9.25 -7.14
C TYR A 369 2.49 -10.34 -6.19
N ILE A 370 1.44 -10.07 -5.44
CA ILE A 370 0.83 -11.03 -4.51
C ILE A 370 0.35 -12.27 -5.25
N LEU A 371 -0.34 -12.10 -6.38
CA LEU A 371 -0.79 -13.22 -7.22
C LEU A 371 0.40 -14.05 -7.72
N ALA A 372 1.45 -13.41 -8.22
CA ALA A 372 2.62 -14.10 -8.74
C ALA A 372 3.38 -14.87 -7.65
N VAL A 373 3.60 -14.28 -6.48
CA VAL A 373 4.34 -14.89 -5.38
C VAL A 373 3.56 -16.06 -4.77
N TYR A 374 2.30 -15.85 -4.43
CA TYR A 374 1.54 -16.85 -3.70
C TYR A 374 1.04 -17.99 -4.60
N PHE A 375 0.50 -17.70 -5.77
CA PHE A 375 0.13 -18.75 -6.72
C PHE A 375 1.35 -19.45 -7.31
N GLY A 376 2.41 -18.69 -7.59
CA GLY A 376 3.67 -19.23 -8.12
C GLY A 376 4.32 -20.22 -7.15
N SER A 377 4.28 -19.95 -5.83
CA SER A 377 4.87 -20.83 -4.82
C SER A 377 4.27 -22.24 -4.77
N VAL A 378 3.01 -22.38 -5.20
CA VAL A 378 2.26 -23.65 -5.17
C VAL A 378 1.87 -24.17 -6.57
N GLY A 379 2.39 -23.57 -7.63
CA GLY A 379 2.23 -24.04 -9.00
C GLY A 379 0.84 -23.81 -9.61
N ILE A 380 0.07 -22.84 -9.09
CA ILE A 380 -1.24 -22.48 -9.68
C ILE A 380 -1.02 -21.74 -11.00
N ARG A 381 -1.63 -22.24 -12.08
CA ARG A 381 -1.61 -21.66 -13.42
C ARG A 381 -2.92 -20.96 -13.76
N ASN A 382 -4.04 -21.54 -13.37
CA ASN A 382 -5.37 -20.97 -13.60
C ASN A 382 -5.84 -20.21 -12.36
N MET A 383 -5.74 -18.88 -12.40
CA MET A 383 -6.07 -17.97 -11.28
C MET A 383 -7.57 -17.71 -11.13
N ARG A 384 -8.43 -18.20 -12.07
CA ARG A 384 -9.88 -17.97 -12.07
C ARG A 384 -10.22 -16.47 -11.90
N HIS A 385 -11.08 -16.16 -10.94
CA HIS A 385 -11.54 -14.77 -10.66
C HIS A 385 -10.64 -13.98 -9.71
N ALA A 386 -9.42 -14.45 -9.38
CA ALA A 386 -8.53 -13.73 -8.46
C ALA A 386 -8.11 -12.35 -9.01
N VAL A 387 -7.72 -12.30 -10.30
CA VAL A 387 -7.28 -11.04 -10.94
C VAL A 387 -8.41 -10.00 -10.97
N PRO A 388 -9.62 -10.28 -11.52
CA PRO A 388 -10.67 -9.27 -11.53
C PRO A 388 -11.12 -8.86 -10.13
N CYS A 389 -11.17 -9.77 -9.15
CA CYS A 389 -11.52 -9.41 -7.77
C CYS A 389 -10.48 -8.47 -7.13
N GLY A 390 -9.17 -8.74 -7.33
CA GLY A 390 -8.10 -7.88 -6.84
C GLY A 390 -8.14 -6.50 -7.47
N LEU A 391 -8.24 -6.42 -8.81
CA LEU A 391 -8.27 -5.14 -9.52
C LEU A 391 -9.52 -4.30 -9.21
N LEU A 392 -10.67 -4.93 -8.97
CA LEU A 392 -11.88 -4.22 -8.55
C LEU A 392 -11.75 -3.70 -7.10
N ALA A 393 -11.06 -4.43 -6.22
CA ALA A 393 -10.72 -3.93 -4.88
C ALA A 393 -9.75 -2.74 -4.97
N ASP A 394 -8.73 -2.80 -5.84
CA ASP A 394 -7.81 -1.69 -6.11
C ASP A 394 -8.58 -0.45 -6.61
N LEU A 395 -9.46 -0.64 -7.58
CA LEU A 395 -10.29 0.45 -8.13
C LEU A 395 -11.16 1.09 -7.05
N ALA A 396 -11.79 0.29 -6.19
CA ALA A 396 -12.58 0.80 -5.07
C ALA A 396 -11.71 1.60 -4.09
N GLY A 397 -10.49 1.13 -3.81
CA GLY A 397 -9.50 1.86 -3.00
C GLY A 397 -9.10 3.19 -3.61
N VAL A 398 -8.88 3.24 -4.92
CA VAL A 398 -8.56 4.48 -5.66
C VAL A 398 -9.71 5.48 -5.60
N ILE A 399 -10.94 5.04 -5.89
CA ILE A 399 -12.13 5.91 -5.84
C ILE A 399 -12.33 6.46 -4.41
N ALA A 400 -12.23 5.60 -3.40
CA ALA A 400 -12.34 6.00 -2.01
C ALA A 400 -11.23 7.00 -1.62
N ALA A 401 -9.99 6.74 -2.03
CA ALA A 401 -8.85 7.62 -1.75
C ALA A 401 -9.06 9.04 -2.33
N ILE A 402 -9.58 9.15 -3.55
CA ILE A 402 -9.91 10.45 -4.17
C ILE A 402 -10.98 11.18 -3.34
N GLY A 403 -12.10 10.51 -3.03
CA GLY A 403 -13.18 11.13 -2.26
C GLY A 403 -12.74 11.54 -0.85
N ILE A 404 -11.94 10.70 -0.18
CA ILE A 404 -11.39 10.97 1.14
C ILE A 404 -10.39 12.14 1.08
N ALA A 405 -9.54 12.20 0.05
CA ALA A 405 -8.60 13.31 -0.11
C ALA A 405 -9.32 14.66 -0.27
N TYR A 406 -10.39 14.72 -1.07
CA TYR A 406 -11.20 15.94 -1.18
C TYR A 406 -11.94 16.32 0.12
N LEU A 407 -12.27 15.32 0.94
CA LEU A 407 -12.87 15.59 2.25
C LEU A 407 -11.83 16.20 3.22
N PHE A 408 -10.62 15.65 3.26
CA PHE A 408 -9.62 16.01 4.27
C PHE A 408 -8.73 17.21 3.86
N PHE A 409 -8.49 17.41 2.57
CA PHE A 409 -7.53 18.39 2.03
C PHE A 409 -8.16 19.29 0.98
#